data_36683a4b5ced60f594a0adb75f56fb01
#
_entry.id   36683a4b5ced60f594a0adb75f56fb01
#
_cell.length_a   1.000
_cell.length_b   1.000
_cell.length_c   1.000
_cell.angle_alpha   90.00
_cell.angle_beta   90.00
_cell.angle_gamma   90.00
#
_symmetry.space_group_name_H-M   'P 1'
#
loop_
_entity.id
_entity.type
_entity.pdbx_description
1 polymer ?
#
loop_
_entity_poly.entity_id
_entity_poly.type
_entity_poly.pdbx_seq_one_letter_code
_entity_poly.pdbx_strand_id
1 'polypeptide(L)'
;MTLKQEADALLSRATQAGDVPGVVAMATNREGTIYEGAFGQRVLGQGPAMTLDTVGWIASMTKALTSAGAMQLVEQGKLDLDAPASKTVAQIAEAQVLTGFDANGRPQTRAPKRAITLRHLLTHSAGFAYEIWNGDIQKCQAAWSLPGITECKNASLHTPLLFDPGERWEYGINIDWAGKMVEAVSGRKLGAYLQENLLRPLGMDSTAFRITPSMRERL
;
A
#
# COMPACT_ATOMS: atom_id res chain seq x y z
N MET A 1 6.72 -1.01 37.00
CA MET A 1 7.60 -0.77 35.82
C MET A 1 6.97 0.34 34.97
N THR A 2 7.79 1.16 34.34
CA THR A 2 7.29 2.19 33.40
C THR A 2 7.01 1.56 32.03
N LEU A 3 6.18 2.21 31.21
CA LEU A 3 5.92 1.81 29.82
C LEU A 3 7.22 1.50 29.07
N LYS A 4 8.22 2.39 29.20
CA LYS A 4 9.53 2.21 28.57
C LYS A 4 10.23 0.93 29.02
N GLN A 5 10.28 0.67 30.31
CA GLN A 5 10.95 -0.54 30.85
C GLN A 5 10.28 -1.83 30.36
N GLU A 6 8.95 -1.86 30.31
CA GLU A 6 8.22 -3.04 29.84
C GLU A 6 8.38 -3.27 28.34
N ALA A 7 8.27 -2.21 27.54
CA ALA A 7 8.49 -2.28 26.10
C ALA A 7 9.93 -2.68 25.75
N ASP A 8 10.93 -2.05 26.38
CA ASP A 8 12.35 -2.39 26.17
C ASP A 8 12.62 -3.86 26.51
N ALA A 9 12.08 -4.36 27.64
CA ALA A 9 12.24 -5.74 28.04
C ALA A 9 11.59 -6.74 27.08
N LEU A 10 10.41 -6.42 26.55
CA LEU A 10 9.70 -7.25 25.59
C LEU A 10 10.46 -7.34 24.26
N LEU A 11 10.82 -6.18 23.68
CA LEU A 11 11.47 -6.09 22.38
C LEU A 11 12.89 -6.67 22.41
N SER A 12 13.64 -6.42 23.52
CA SER A 12 14.96 -7.01 23.72
C SER A 12 14.90 -8.54 23.80
N ARG A 13 13.92 -9.10 24.49
CA ARG A 13 13.74 -10.58 24.56
C ARG A 13 13.43 -11.18 23.20
N ALA A 14 12.54 -10.57 22.42
CA ALA A 14 12.17 -11.07 21.08
C ALA A 14 13.39 -11.12 20.14
N THR A 15 14.24 -10.09 20.17
CA THR A 15 15.46 -10.07 19.36
C THR A 15 16.54 -11.04 19.87
N GLN A 16 16.67 -11.21 21.19
CA GLN A 16 17.60 -12.17 21.79
C GLN A 16 17.15 -13.63 21.57
N ALA A 17 15.86 -13.90 21.56
CA ALA A 17 15.30 -15.21 21.25
C ALA A 17 15.40 -15.56 19.74
N GLY A 18 15.70 -14.59 18.88
CA GLY A 18 15.74 -14.77 17.43
C GLY A 18 14.36 -14.79 16.77
N ASP A 19 13.30 -14.38 17.48
CA ASP A 19 11.95 -14.28 16.93
C ASP A 19 11.89 -13.26 15.77
N VAL A 20 12.66 -12.17 15.91
CA VAL A 20 12.90 -11.18 14.87
C VAL A 20 14.39 -10.76 14.88
N PRO A 21 14.99 -10.46 13.71
CA PRO A 21 16.40 -10.05 13.67
C PRO A 21 16.64 -8.72 14.39
N GLY A 22 15.73 -7.80 14.25
CA GLY A 22 15.77 -6.48 14.88
C GLY A 22 14.43 -5.78 14.76
N VAL A 23 14.25 -4.76 15.58
CA VAL A 23 13.02 -3.98 15.63
C VAL A 23 13.32 -2.53 15.95
N VAL A 24 12.60 -1.63 15.29
CA VAL A 24 12.44 -0.23 15.67
C VAL A 24 10.98 -0.03 16.04
N ALA A 25 10.71 0.47 17.22
CA ALA A 25 9.36 0.72 17.68
C ALA A 25 9.22 2.15 18.19
N MET A 26 8.12 2.79 17.86
CA MET A 26 7.79 4.14 18.29
C MET A 26 6.30 4.22 18.60
N ALA A 27 5.95 4.92 19.65
CA ALA A 27 4.59 5.31 19.96
C ALA A 27 4.53 6.82 20.22
N THR A 28 3.50 7.45 19.67
CA THR A 28 3.29 8.89 19.78
C THR A 28 1.85 9.18 20.21
N ASN A 29 1.67 10.34 20.79
CA ASN A 29 0.36 10.95 20.99
C ASN A 29 0.36 12.36 20.39
N ARG A 30 -0.68 13.16 20.63
CA ARG A 30 -0.79 14.54 20.15
C ARG A 30 0.26 15.50 20.74
N GLU A 31 0.91 15.11 21.84
CA GLU A 31 1.88 15.93 22.57
C GLU A 31 3.33 15.58 22.16
N GLY A 32 3.54 14.42 21.51
CA GLY A 32 4.83 13.99 21.01
C GLY A 32 5.10 12.50 21.16
N THR A 33 6.38 12.13 21.12
CA THR A 33 6.83 10.75 21.28
C THR A 33 6.76 10.33 22.75
N ILE A 34 5.99 9.28 23.05
CA ILE A 34 5.86 8.70 24.39
C ILE A 34 6.74 7.46 24.58
N TYR A 35 7.17 6.84 23.50
CA TYR A 35 8.09 5.71 23.48
C TYR A 35 8.88 5.67 22.18
N GLU A 36 10.17 5.34 22.28
CA GLU A 36 11.01 4.94 21.16
C GLU A 36 12.07 3.94 21.62
N GLY A 37 12.40 2.97 20.77
CA GLY A 37 13.41 1.95 21.04
C GLY A 37 13.84 1.23 19.76
N ALA A 38 15.10 0.79 19.74
CA ALA A 38 15.68 0.00 18.66
C ALA A 38 16.50 -1.14 19.29
N PHE A 39 16.28 -2.38 18.83
CA PHE A 39 16.88 -3.58 19.40
C PHE A 39 17.26 -4.56 18.29
N GLY A 40 18.28 -5.39 18.55
CA GLY A 40 18.76 -6.41 17.61
C GLY A 40 19.63 -5.85 16.50
N GLN A 41 19.67 -6.55 15.39
CA GLN A 41 20.54 -6.26 14.24
C GLN A 41 19.73 -6.08 12.95
N ARG A 42 20.29 -5.39 11.97
CA ARG A 42 19.65 -5.18 10.66
C ARG A 42 19.54 -6.48 9.86
N VAL A 43 20.50 -7.39 10.05
CA VAL A 43 20.52 -8.73 9.46
C VAL A 43 20.69 -9.75 10.58
N LEU A 44 19.91 -10.82 10.58
CA LEU A 44 19.94 -11.85 11.61
C LEU A 44 21.35 -12.43 11.79
N GLY A 45 21.86 -12.36 13.02
CA GLY A 45 23.17 -12.91 13.39
C GLY A 45 24.38 -12.14 12.87
N GLN A 46 24.20 -11.04 12.14
CA GLN A 46 25.30 -10.26 11.58
C GLN A 46 24.91 -8.81 11.27
N GLY A 47 25.94 -8.00 11.03
CA GLY A 47 25.74 -6.61 10.58
C GLY A 47 25.60 -5.60 11.71
N PRO A 48 25.30 -4.35 11.35
CA PRO A 48 25.13 -3.26 12.32
C PRO A 48 23.91 -3.48 13.21
N ALA A 49 23.94 -2.91 14.41
CA ALA A 49 22.78 -2.85 15.29
C ALA A 49 21.64 -2.05 14.65
N MET A 50 20.41 -2.41 14.99
CA MET A 50 19.25 -1.54 14.73
C MET A 50 19.42 -0.21 15.45
N THR A 51 19.02 0.86 14.79
CA THR A 51 18.98 2.23 15.31
C THR A 51 17.65 2.88 14.98
N LEU A 52 17.29 3.97 15.67
CA LEU A 52 16.02 4.67 15.43
C LEU A 52 15.91 5.23 13.99
N ASP A 53 17.04 5.46 13.34
CA ASP A 53 17.11 5.94 11.97
C ASP A 53 17.35 4.84 10.92
N THR A 54 17.28 3.56 11.33
CA THR A 54 17.35 2.43 10.40
C THR A 54 16.25 2.53 9.36
N VAL A 55 16.63 2.38 8.10
CA VAL A 55 15.71 2.38 6.96
C VAL A 55 15.20 0.96 6.72
N GLY A 56 13.90 0.82 6.57
CA GLY A 56 13.25 -0.46 6.29
C GLY A 56 12.22 -0.35 5.17
N TRP A 57 11.87 -1.49 4.60
CA TRP A 57 10.79 -1.57 3.62
C TRP A 57 9.44 -1.54 4.35
N ILE A 58 8.70 -0.45 4.18
CA ILE A 58 7.43 -0.22 4.88
C ILE A 58 6.22 -0.88 4.20
N ALA A 59 6.39 -1.46 3.02
CA ALA A 59 5.36 -2.20 2.30
C ALA A 59 3.99 -1.49 2.32
N SER A 60 2.95 -2.15 2.81
CA SER A 60 1.57 -1.64 2.82
C SER A 60 1.32 -0.45 3.74
N MET A 61 2.24 -0.07 4.61
CA MET A 61 2.15 1.22 5.32
C MET A 61 2.14 2.40 4.33
N THR A 62 2.68 2.22 3.13
CA THR A 62 2.58 3.17 2.00
C THR A 62 1.15 3.53 1.64
N LYS A 63 0.17 2.65 1.90
CA LYS A 63 -1.25 2.92 1.61
C LYS A 63 -1.80 4.09 2.41
N ALA A 64 -1.38 4.26 3.65
CA ALA A 64 -1.77 5.42 4.47
C ALA A 64 -1.29 6.73 3.83
N LEU A 65 -0.04 6.75 3.34
CA LEU A 65 0.54 7.92 2.67
C LEU A 65 -0.20 8.24 1.35
N THR A 66 -0.47 7.21 0.54
CA THR A 66 -1.21 7.36 -0.71
C THR A 66 -2.63 7.85 -0.47
N SER A 67 -3.31 7.29 0.54
CA SER A 67 -4.66 7.71 0.91
C SER A 67 -4.69 9.16 1.42
N ALA A 68 -3.72 9.57 2.25
CA ALA A 68 -3.58 10.95 2.70
C ALA A 68 -3.38 11.91 1.51
N GLY A 69 -2.52 11.54 0.55
CA GLY A 69 -2.32 12.33 -0.67
C GLY A 69 -3.60 12.44 -1.52
N ALA A 70 -4.37 11.37 -1.64
CA ALA A 70 -5.67 11.41 -2.33
C ALA A 70 -6.66 12.32 -1.58
N MET A 71 -6.73 12.24 -0.26
CA MET A 71 -7.61 13.08 0.56
C MET A 71 -7.23 14.56 0.54
N GLN A 72 -5.95 14.91 0.44
CA GLN A 72 -5.54 16.30 0.18
C GLN A 72 -6.15 16.84 -1.12
N LEU A 73 -6.20 16.02 -2.18
CA LEU A 73 -6.82 16.43 -3.45
C LEU A 73 -8.35 16.48 -3.37
N VAL A 74 -8.96 15.68 -2.50
CA VAL A 74 -10.40 15.80 -2.19
C VAL A 74 -10.69 17.10 -1.45
N GLU A 75 -9.91 17.46 -0.42
CA GLU A 75 -10.03 18.75 0.29
C GLU A 75 -9.86 19.95 -0.64
N GLN A 76 -9.00 19.83 -1.67
CA GLN A 76 -8.80 20.85 -2.68
C GLN A 76 -9.90 20.88 -3.77
N GLY A 77 -10.92 20.02 -3.68
CA GLY A 77 -11.98 19.92 -4.69
C GLY A 77 -11.51 19.37 -6.04
N LYS A 78 -10.31 18.79 -6.11
CA LYS A 78 -9.73 18.23 -7.34
C LYS A 78 -10.09 16.76 -7.57
N LEU A 79 -10.43 16.04 -6.53
CA LEU A 79 -11.00 14.70 -6.55
C LEU A 79 -12.32 14.68 -5.81
N ASP A 80 -13.22 13.80 -6.24
CA ASP A 80 -14.49 13.54 -5.59
C ASP A 80 -14.51 12.08 -5.14
N LEU A 81 -14.91 11.85 -3.88
CA LEU A 81 -14.96 10.51 -3.29
C LEU A 81 -15.98 9.60 -3.99
N ASP A 82 -17.08 10.15 -4.48
CA ASP A 82 -18.24 9.39 -4.94
C ASP A 82 -18.48 9.48 -6.45
N ALA A 83 -17.74 10.34 -7.15
CA ALA A 83 -17.76 10.37 -8.60
C ALA A 83 -17.11 9.10 -9.19
N PRO A 84 -17.56 8.63 -10.38
CA PRO A 84 -16.90 7.54 -11.09
C PRO A 84 -15.40 7.81 -11.26
N ALA A 85 -14.56 6.90 -10.78
CA ALA A 85 -13.09 7.00 -10.86
C ALA A 85 -12.60 7.08 -12.32
N SER A 86 -13.37 6.54 -13.25
CA SER A 86 -13.11 6.61 -14.70
C SER A 86 -13.10 8.03 -15.27
N LYS A 87 -13.72 9.00 -14.61
CA LYS A 87 -13.61 10.41 -14.98
C LYS A 87 -12.19 10.95 -14.81
N THR A 88 -11.42 10.34 -13.91
CA THR A 88 -10.04 10.72 -13.62
C THR A 88 -9.04 9.79 -14.30
N VAL A 89 -9.29 8.49 -14.27
CA VAL A 89 -8.44 7.45 -14.87
C VAL A 89 -9.33 6.54 -15.72
N ALA A 90 -9.37 6.81 -17.03
CA ALA A 90 -10.30 6.14 -17.95
C ALA A 90 -10.16 4.60 -17.94
N GLN A 91 -8.92 4.09 -17.79
CA GLN A 91 -8.63 2.65 -17.81
C GLN A 91 -9.37 1.85 -16.74
N ILE A 92 -9.73 2.45 -15.59
CA ILE A 92 -10.45 1.72 -14.55
C ILE A 92 -11.88 1.32 -14.98
N ALA A 93 -12.43 1.95 -16.04
CA ALA A 93 -13.71 1.58 -16.61
C ALA A 93 -13.68 0.22 -17.34
N GLU A 94 -12.50 -0.27 -17.69
CA GLU A 94 -12.32 -1.57 -18.35
C GLU A 94 -12.45 -2.74 -17.36
N ALA A 95 -12.43 -2.48 -16.05
CA ALA A 95 -12.54 -3.51 -15.03
C ALA A 95 -13.88 -4.27 -15.14
N GLN A 96 -13.79 -5.60 -15.20
CA GLN A 96 -14.94 -6.51 -15.30
C GLN A 96 -15.06 -7.34 -14.03
N VAL A 97 -16.25 -7.77 -13.68
CA VAL A 97 -16.49 -8.69 -12.55
C VAL A 97 -16.33 -10.12 -13.03
N LEU A 98 -15.46 -10.89 -12.37
CA LEU A 98 -15.30 -12.32 -12.59
C LEU A 98 -16.59 -13.05 -12.18
N THR A 99 -17.12 -13.89 -13.07
CA THR A 99 -18.30 -14.72 -12.82
C THR A 99 -17.96 -16.20 -12.69
N GLY A 100 -16.75 -16.61 -13.04
CA GLY A 100 -16.26 -17.97 -12.99
C GLY A 100 -15.27 -18.28 -14.11
N PHE A 101 -15.13 -19.56 -14.39
CA PHE A 101 -14.25 -20.06 -15.45
C PHE A 101 -15.01 -21.05 -16.34
N ASP A 102 -14.71 -21.05 -17.63
CA ASP A 102 -15.27 -22.04 -18.55
C ASP A 102 -14.61 -23.42 -18.38
N ALA A 103 -15.05 -24.43 -19.15
CA ALA A 103 -14.52 -25.78 -19.10
C ALA A 103 -13.02 -25.88 -19.45
N ASN A 104 -12.47 -24.85 -20.09
CA ASN A 104 -11.05 -24.75 -20.46
C ASN A 104 -10.25 -23.90 -19.46
N GLY A 105 -10.85 -23.46 -18.34
CA GLY A 105 -10.23 -22.62 -17.35
C GLY A 105 -10.09 -21.16 -17.75
N ARG A 106 -10.80 -20.68 -18.78
CA ARG A 106 -10.78 -19.28 -19.21
C ARG A 106 -11.71 -18.45 -18.34
N PRO A 107 -11.22 -17.29 -17.81
CA PRO A 107 -12.07 -16.41 -17.00
C PRO A 107 -13.29 -15.93 -17.78
N GLN A 108 -14.45 -15.99 -17.14
CA GLN A 108 -15.70 -15.43 -17.60
C GLN A 108 -16.01 -14.17 -16.80
N THR A 109 -16.36 -13.10 -17.48
CA THR A 109 -16.58 -11.80 -16.84
C THR A 109 -17.86 -11.15 -17.32
N ARG A 110 -18.33 -10.19 -16.54
CA ARG A 110 -19.42 -9.28 -16.90
C ARG A 110 -19.09 -7.85 -16.50
N ALA A 111 -19.80 -6.90 -17.05
CA ALA A 111 -19.73 -5.52 -16.59
C ALA A 111 -20.17 -5.39 -15.11
N PRO A 112 -19.53 -4.51 -14.33
CA PRO A 112 -19.98 -4.20 -12.98
C PRO A 112 -21.32 -3.46 -13.00
N LYS A 113 -22.16 -3.69 -11.97
CA LYS A 113 -23.47 -3.04 -11.84
C LYS A 113 -23.40 -1.55 -11.54
N ARG A 114 -22.27 -1.09 -11.03
CA ARG A 114 -22.01 0.32 -10.70
C ARG A 114 -20.55 0.68 -10.92
N ALA A 115 -20.28 1.96 -11.12
CA ALA A 115 -18.94 2.45 -11.32
C ALA A 115 -18.11 2.33 -10.03
N ILE A 116 -16.81 2.10 -10.19
CA ILE A 116 -15.83 2.23 -9.11
C ILE A 116 -15.68 3.71 -8.77
N THR A 117 -15.59 4.04 -7.49
CA THR A 117 -15.34 5.39 -6.97
C THR A 117 -14.06 5.42 -6.16
N LEU A 118 -13.52 6.62 -5.90
CA LEU A 118 -12.38 6.78 -5.00
C LEU A 118 -12.68 6.24 -3.59
N ARG A 119 -13.91 6.41 -3.10
CA ARG A 119 -14.34 5.83 -1.82
C ARG A 119 -14.19 4.32 -1.83
N HIS A 120 -14.67 3.64 -2.86
CA HIS A 120 -14.52 2.18 -2.98
C HIS A 120 -13.04 1.76 -2.96
N LEU A 121 -12.17 2.51 -3.61
CA LEU A 121 -10.73 2.23 -3.63
C LEU A 121 -10.10 2.42 -2.23
N LEU A 122 -10.36 3.55 -1.57
CA LEU A 122 -9.79 3.87 -0.26
C LEU A 122 -10.29 2.94 0.85
N THR A 123 -11.49 2.38 0.72
CA THR A 123 -12.08 1.45 1.69
C THR A 123 -11.89 -0.02 1.34
N HIS A 124 -11.15 -0.35 0.27
CA HIS A 124 -10.99 -1.71 -0.23
C HIS A 124 -12.32 -2.42 -0.54
N SER A 125 -13.29 -1.69 -1.05
CA SER A 125 -14.61 -2.23 -1.42
C SER A 125 -14.90 -2.17 -2.93
N ALA A 126 -13.90 -1.88 -3.77
CA ALA A 126 -14.07 -1.84 -5.22
C ALA A 126 -14.19 -3.22 -5.88
N GLY A 127 -13.74 -4.27 -5.22
CA GLY A 127 -13.78 -5.65 -5.74
C GLY A 127 -12.42 -6.18 -6.21
N PHE A 128 -11.38 -5.36 -6.25
CA PHE A 128 -10.02 -5.83 -6.54
C PHE A 128 -9.45 -6.62 -5.37
N ALA A 129 -8.66 -7.66 -5.69
CA ALA A 129 -7.94 -8.49 -4.72
C ALA A 129 -6.46 -8.61 -5.09
N TYR A 130 -5.67 -9.20 -4.19
CA TYR A 130 -4.30 -9.62 -4.48
C TYR A 130 -4.25 -11.10 -4.84
N GLU A 131 -3.47 -11.45 -5.84
CA GLU A 131 -3.15 -12.83 -6.20
C GLU A 131 -2.50 -13.62 -5.06
N ILE A 132 -1.81 -12.95 -4.15
CA ILE A 132 -1.11 -13.56 -3.02
C ILE A 132 -2.08 -14.36 -2.12
N TRP A 133 -3.32 -13.90 -2.02
CA TRP A 133 -4.35 -14.52 -1.16
C TRP A 133 -5.58 -15.01 -1.91
N ASN A 134 -5.67 -14.78 -3.23
CA ASN A 134 -6.85 -15.13 -4.00
C ASN A 134 -6.48 -15.98 -5.22
N GLY A 135 -6.83 -17.28 -5.17
CA GLY A 135 -6.52 -18.23 -6.22
C GLY A 135 -7.24 -17.97 -7.56
N ASP A 136 -8.39 -17.31 -7.54
CA ASP A 136 -9.09 -16.98 -8.78
C ASP A 136 -8.42 -15.80 -9.50
N ILE A 137 -7.86 -14.84 -8.77
CA ILE A 137 -7.01 -13.79 -9.35
C ILE A 137 -5.75 -14.43 -9.95
N GLN A 138 -5.10 -15.39 -9.27
CA GLN A 138 -3.95 -16.13 -9.84
C GLN A 138 -4.28 -16.80 -11.17
N LYS A 139 -5.43 -17.49 -11.25
CA LYS A 139 -5.90 -18.13 -12.49
C LYS A 139 -6.14 -17.10 -13.58
N CYS A 140 -6.76 -15.95 -13.26
CA CYS A 140 -6.97 -14.88 -14.23
C CYS A 140 -5.64 -14.30 -14.72
N GLN A 141 -4.68 -14.05 -13.85
CA GLN A 141 -3.35 -13.57 -14.24
C GLN A 141 -2.65 -14.55 -15.16
N ALA A 142 -2.69 -15.85 -14.85
CA ALA A 142 -2.12 -16.88 -15.71
C ALA A 142 -2.81 -16.93 -17.09
N ALA A 143 -4.15 -16.90 -17.12
CA ALA A 143 -4.92 -16.96 -18.35
C ALA A 143 -4.73 -15.73 -19.26
N TRP A 144 -4.53 -14.55 -18.67
CA TRP A 144 -4.36 -13.29 -19.41
C TRP A 144 -2.91 -12.84 -19.51
N SER A 145 -1.96 -13.65 -19.03
CA SER A 145 -0.52 -13.32 -19.00
C SER A 145 -0.24 -11.98 -18.31
N LEU A 146 -0.98 -11.69 -17.23
CA LEU A 146 -0.76 -10.48 -16.45
C LEU A 146 0.37 -10.70 -15.43
N PRO A 147 1.25 -9.70 -15.25
CA PRO A 147 2.29 -9.78 -14.23
C PRO A 147 1.71 -9.71 -12.81
N GLY A 148 2.41 -10.30 -11.84
CA GLY A 148 2.09 -10.14 -10.44
C GLY A 148 2.33 -8.72 -9.94
N ILE A 149 1.70 -8.35 -8.81
CA ILE A 149 1.85 -6.98 -8.26
C ILE A 149 3.29 -6.65 -7.88
N THR A 150 4.08 -7.65 -7.46
CA THR A 150 5.50 -7.49 -7.09
C THR A 150 6.41 -7.13 -8.27
N GLU A 151 5.95 -7.32 -9.51
CA GLU A 151 6.69 -6.88 -10.69
C GLU A 151 6.62 -5.36 -10.92
N CYS A 152 5.79 -4.64 -10.17
CA CYS A 152 5.64 -3.19 -10.22
C CYS A 152 5.30 -2.64 -11.63
N LYS A 153 4.56 -3.40 -12.42
CA LYS A 153 4.11 -3.02 -13.78
C LYS A 153 2.66 -2.53 -13.74
N ASN A 154 2.33 -1.51 -14.54
CA ASN A 154 0.95 -1.05 -14.67
C ASN A 154 -0.02 -2.15 -15.12
N ALA A 155 0.44 -3.10 -15.93
CA ALA A 155 -0.36 -4.23 -16.37
C ALA A 155 -0.87 -5.11 -15.20
N SER A 156 -0.20 -5.12 -14.05
CA SER A 156 -0.66 -5.82 -12.85
C SER A 156 -2.00 -5.28 -12.32
N LEU A 157 -2.40 -4.07 -12.73
CA LEU A 157 -3.65 -3.44 -12.28
C LEU A 157 -4.89 -3.91 -13.08
N HIS A 158 -4.72 -4.66 -14.17
CA HIS A 158 -5.82 -5.08 -15.05
C HIS A 158 -6.44 -6.43 -14.64
N THR A 159 -6.38 -6.78 -13.35
CA THR A 159 -7.09 -7.94 -12.82
C THR A 159 -8.60 -7.67 -12.73
N PRO A 160 -9.45 -8.72 -12.79
CA PRO A 160 -10.88 -8.52 -12.65
C PRO A 160 -11.27 -8.19 -11.20
N LEU A 161 -12.48 -7.70 -11.04
CA LEU A 161 -13.16 -7.57 -9.75
C LEU A 161 -13.72 -8.94 -9.34
N LEU A 162 -13.74 -9.24 -8.05
CA LEU A 162 -14.37 -10.45 -7.51
C LEU A 162 -15.88 -10.26 -7.21
N PHE A 163 -16.34 -9.02 -7.15
CA PHE A 163 -17.71 -8.64 -6.86
C PHE A 163 -18.00 -7.22 -7.34
N ASP A 164 -19.25 -6.82 -7.33
CA ASP A 164 -19.63 -5.46 -7.71
C ASP A 164 -19.13 -4.44 -6.66
N PRO A 165 -18.65 -3.28 -7.11
CA PRO A 165 -18.12 -2.24 -6.21
C PRO A 165 -19.11 -1.89 -5.09
N GLY A 166 -18.64 -1.85 -3.85
CA GLY A 166 -19.42 -1.52 -2.66
C GLY A 166 -20.16 -2.69 -2.01
N GLU A 167 -20.07 -3.92 -2.53
CA GLU A 167 -20.79 -5.06 -1.94
C GLU A 167 -20.12 -5.62 -0.70
N ARG A 168 -18.79 -5.64 -0.68
CA ARG A 168 -18.02 -6.14 0.47
C ARG A 168 -16.60 -5.60 0.49
N TRP A 169 -15.87 -5.92 1.53
CA TRP A 169 -14.45 -5.61 1.70
C TRP A 169 -13.58 -6.74 1.13
N GLU A 170 -12.53 -6.35 0.37
CA GLU A 170 -11.49 -7.28 -0.10
C GLU A 170 -10.18 -6.53 -0.25
N TYR A 171 -9.16 -6.99 0.45
CA TYR A 171 -7.84 -6.37 0.40
C TYR A 171 -7.13 -6.67 -0.92
N GLY A 172 -6.73 -5.62 -1.64
CA GLY A 172 -6.11 -5.78 -2.96
C GLY A 172 -5.49 -4.50 -3.50
N ILE A 173 -5.33 -4.45 -4.82
CA ILE A 173 -4.70 -3.37 -5.57
C ILE A 173 -5.51 -2.05 -5.62
N ASN A 174 -6.48 -1.89 -4.73
CA ASN A 174 -7.37 -0.72 -4.72
C ASN A 174 -6.61 0.60 -4.58
N ILE A 175 -5.65 0.66 -3.65
CA ILE A 175 -4.89 1.88 -3.37
C ILE A 175 -3.89 2.22 -4.49
N ASP A 176 -3.46 1.23 -5.27
CA ASP A 176 -2.66 1.45 -6.47
C ASP A 176 -3.44 2.28 -7.50
N TRP A 177 -4.72 1.96 -7.71
CA TRP A 177 -5.63 2.77 -8.53
C TRP A 177 -5.87 4.17 -7.94
N ALA A 178 -6.02 4.30 -6.62
CA ALA A 178 -6.08 5.61 -5.98
C ALA A 178 -4.80 6.42 -6.23
N GLY A 179 -3.63 5.79 -6.19
CA GLY A 179 -2.36 6.39 -6.58
C GLY A 179 -2.36 6.87 -8.04
N LYS A 180 -2.97 6.12 -8.97
CA LYS A 180 -3.15 6.56 -10.36
C LYS A 180 -4.06 7.78 -10.48
N MET A 181 -5.09 7.87 -9.65
CA MET A 181 -5.94 9.07 -9.61
C MET A 181 -5.16 10.29 -9.12
N VAL A 182 -4.31 10.13 -8.10
CA VAL A 182 -3.39 11.19 -7.64
C VAL A 182 -2.46 11.64 -8.77
N GLU A 183 -1.84 10.68 -9.50
CA GLU A 183 -0.97 11.00 -10.65
C GLU A 183 -1.72 11.78 -11.73
N ALA A 184 -2.92 11.32 -12.10
CA ALA A 184 -3.71 11.93 -13.18
C ALA A 184 -4.11 13.38 -12.88
N VAL A 185 -4.57 13.65 -11.65
CA VAL A 185 -5.05 14.97 -11.25
C VAL A 185 -3.92 15.94 -10.96
N SER A 186 -2.83 15.46 -10.38
CA SER A 186 -1.69 16.32 -10.03
C SER A 186 -0.72 16.57 -11.20
N GLY A 187 -0.78 15.75 -12.25
CA GLY A 187 0.19 15.75 -13.35
C GLY A 187 1.59 15.29 -12.93
N ARG A 188 1.73 14.66 -11.76
CA ARG A 188 3.01 14.24 -11.16
C ARG A 188 3.01 12.74 -10.87
N LYS A 189 4.19 12.12 -10.89
CA LYS A 189 4.32 10.76 -10.33
C LYS A 189 3.99 10.76 -8.85
N LEU A 190 3.32 9.71 -8.37
CA LEU A 190 2.86 9.57 -6.98
C LEU A 190 3.97 9.90 -5.97
N GLY A 191 5.16 9.32 -6.17
CA GLY A 191 6.30 9.58 -5.28
C GLY A 191 6.72 11.05 -5.22
N ALA A 192 6.69 11.77 -6.35
CA ALA A 192 7.00 13.19 -6.40
C ALA A 192 5.90 14.03 -5.72
N TYR A 193 4.63 13.66 -5.95
CA TYR A 193 3.51 14.32 -5.27
C TYR A 193 3.60 14.18 -3.76
N LEU A 194 3.78 12.94 -3.26
CA LEU A 194 3.89 12.67 -1.83
C LEU A 194 5.10 13.37 -1.21
N GLN A 195 6.25 13.34 -1.89
CA GLN A 195 7.47 14.00 -1.40
C GLN A 195 7.24 15.50 -1.16
N GLU A 196 6.58 16.18 -2.08
CA GLU A 196 6.39 17.63 -2.01
C GLU A 196 5.26 18.03 -1.05
N ASN A 197 4.14 17.30 -1.07
CA ASN A 197 2.91 17.71 -0.41
C ASN A 197 2.69 17.04 0.96
N LEU A 198 3.40 15.98 1.26
CA LEU A 198 3.21 15.21 2.50
C LEU A 198 4.53 14.96 3.23
N LEU A 199 5.50 14.30 2.59
CA LEU A 199 6.69 13.79 3.30
C LEU A 199 7.62 14.93 3.75
N ARG A 200 7.97 15.85 2.85
CA ARG A 200 8.82 17.00 3.20
C ARG A 200 8.19 17.92 4.24
N PRO A 201 6.91 18.31 4.13
CA PRO A 201 6.26 19.11 5.18
C PRO A 201 6.24 18.46 6.56
N LEU A 202 6.26 17.12 6.61
CA LEU A 202 6.29 16.33 7.85
C LEU A 202 7.71 15.97 8.30
N GLY A 203 8.77 16.41 7.61
CA GLY A 203 10.15 16.03 7.92
C GLY A 203 10.48 14.55 7.68
N MET A 204 9.71 13.85 6.83
CA MET A 204 9.90 12.43 6.52
C MET A 204 10.94 12.23 5.41
N ASP A 205 12.15 12.75 5.60
CA ASP A 205 13.19 12.83 4.57
C ASP A 205 13.78 11.46 4.17
N SER A 206 13.56 10.44 4.99
CA SER A 206 13.99 9.05 4.73
C SER A 206 12.85 8.15 4.24
N THR A 207 11.75 8.72 3.75
CA THR A 207 10.63 7.97 3.16
C THR A 207 10.54 8.27 1.66
N ALA A 208 10.74 7.27 0.80
CA ALA A 208 10.73 7.44 -0.64
C ALA A 208 10.45 6.11 -1.37
N PHE A 209 10.02 6.19 -2.65
CA PHE A 209 9.89 5.02 -3.52
C PHE A 209 11.23 4.53 -4.10
N ARG A 210 12.30 5.27 -3.89
CA ARG A 210 13.65 4.91 -4.34
C ARG A 210 14.63 5.16 -3.20
N ILE A 211 15.48 4.17 -2.96
CA ILE A 211 16.55 4.26 -1.97
C ILE A 211 17.57 5.31 -2.42
N THR A 212 17.78 6.33 -1.60
CA THR A 212 18.84 7.33 -1.79
C THR A 212 20.18 6.80 -1.26
N PRO A 213 21.32 7.41 -1.62
CA PRO A 213 22.61 7.03 -1.04
C PRO A 213 22.60 7.04 0.50
N SER A 214 22.08 8.10 1.13
CA SER A 214 22.02 8.20 2.59
C SER A 214 21.08 7.18 3.24
N MET A 215 20.02 6.77 2.56
CA MET A 215 19.14 5.69 3.03
C MET A 215 19.85 4.34 2.96
N ARG A 216 20.66 4.10 1.93
CA ARG A 216 21.38 2.84 1.71
C ARG A 216 22.34 2.51 2.83
N GLU A 217 22.99 3.51 3.41
CA GLU A 217 23.92 3.34 4.54
C GLU A 217 23.21 2.88 5.83
N ARG A 218 21.90 3.09 5.89
CA ARG A 218 21.06 2.78 7.05
C ARG A 218 20.06 1.64 6.83
N LEU A 219 20.17 0.91 5.71
CA LEU A 219 19.39 -0.29 5.41
C LEU A 219 19.80 -1.46 6.31
#